data_7b79a71a064f3d9acf59dbed8fdd316e
#
_entry.id   7b79a71a064f3d9acf59dbed8fdd316e
#
_cell.length_a   1.000
_cell.length_b   1.000
_cell.length_c   1.000
_cell.angle_alpha   90.00
_cell.angle_beta   90.00
_cell.angle_gamma   90.00
#
_symmetry.space_group_name_H-M   'P 1'
#
loop_
_entity.id
_entity.type
_entity.pdbx_description
1 polymer ?
#
loop_
_entity_poly.entity_id
_entity_poly.type
_entity_poly.pdbx_seq_one_letter_code
_entity_poly.pdbx_strand_id
1 'polypeptide(L)'
;MTTFKKSLLIRPLDAADAASVSHFMCSQPPEYAKFFYAFGSDEAAIAEILSACRADVYSGVFWQENLVGIFMLRGWDAGFEIPSFGVLIDEKYRGGAFMRLTLDTAKLICRLSGAKRLMAKIHPDNVSSRGASRLGLRQTGVEESTGNIIYHLEL
;
A
#
# COMPACT_ATOMS: atom_id res chain seq x y z
N MET A 1 18.88 -30.66 -1.17
CA MET A 1 17.62 -29.95 -1.53
C MET A 1 17.21 -29.06 -0.36
N THR A 2 17.28 -27.76 -0.56
CA THR A 2 16.94 -26.82 0.51
C THR A 2 15.41 -26.69 0.58
N THR A 3 14.82 -27.22 1.63
CA THR A 3 13.38 -27.06 1.86
C THR A 3 13.15 -25.68 2.46
N PHE A 4 12.66 -24.74 1.65
CA PHE A 4 12.29 -23.43 2.16
C PHE A 4 11.04 -23.56 3.06
N LYS A 5 11.13 -22.96 4.22
CA LYS A 5 9.98 -22.89 5.13
C LYS A 5 8.90 -22.04 4.46
N LYS A 6 7.72 -22.60 4.30
CA LYS A 6 6.55 -21.83 3.84
C LYS A 6 6.20 -20.79 4.89
N SER A 7 6.44 -19.52 4.59
CA SER A 7 6.20 -18.42 5.52
C SER A 7 5.64 -17.20 4.82
N LEU A 8 4.64 -16.62 5.45
CA LEU A 8 4.06 -15.34 5.09
C LEU A 8 4.32 -14.37 6.24
N LEU A 9 4.89 -13.22 5.93
CA LEU A 9 5.21 -12.20 6.92
C LEU A 9 4.74 -10.84 6.43
N ILE A 10 4.05 -10.11 7.31
CA ILE A 10 3.77 -8.69 7.13
C ILE A 10 4.54 -7.94 8.22
N ARG A 11 5.36 -6.99 7.83
CA ARG A 11 6.13 -6.19 8.77
C ARG A 11 6.35 -4.77 8.28
N PRO A 12 6.60 -3.81 9.17
CA PRO A 12 7.03 -2.47 8.76
C PRO A 12 8.31 -2.54 7.92
N LEU A 13 8.39 -1.65 6.93
CA LEU A 13 9.61 -1.41 6.17
C LEU A 13 10.45 -0.34 6.85
N ASP A 14 11.76 -0.48 6.78
CA ASP A 14 12.72 0.51 7.25
C ASP A 14 13.75 0.85 6.15
N ALA A 15 14.68 1.76 6.45
CA ALA A 15 15.68 2.19 5.48
C ALA A 15 16.55 1.04 4.93
N ALA A 16 16.75 -0.03 5.70
CA ALA A 16 17.48 -1.21 5.23
C ALA A 16 16.75 -1.99 4.15
N ASP A 17 15.45 -1.78 4.00
CA ASP A 17 14.63 -2.39 2.95
C ASP A 17 14.65 -1.62 1.62
N ALA A 18 15.30 -0.45 1.58
CA ALA A 18 15.22 0.44 0.40
C ALA A 18 15.66 -0.24 -0.90
N ALA A 19 16.70 -1.07 -0.87
CA ALA A 19 17.15 -1.82 -2.05
C ALA A 19 16.10 -2.81 -2.53
N SER A 20 15.47 -3.56 -1.62
CA SER A 20 14.41 -4.52 -1.94
C SER A 20 13.16 -3.82 -2.49
N VAL A 21 12.79 -2.67 -1.93
CA VAL A 21 11.67 -1.85 -2.41
C VAL A 21 11.96 -1.30 -3.80
N SER A 22 13.15 -0.76 -4.03
CA SER A 22 13.58 -0.28 -5.35
C SER A 22 13.50 -1.40 -6.40
N HIS A 23 14.04 -2.57 -6.09
CA HIS A 23 13.97 -3.73 -6.97
C HIS A 23 12.52 -4.14 -7.25
N PHE A 24 11.68 -4.18 -6.23
CA PHE A 24 10.25 -4.48 -6.36
C PHE A 24 9.55 -3.49 -7.29
N MET A 25 9.77 -2.18 -7.10
CA MET A 25 9.18 -1.13 -7.94
C MET A 25 9.62 -1.25 -9.40
N CYS A 26 10.91 -1.51 -9.65
CA CYS A 26 11.45 -1.69 -10.99
C CYS A 26 10.93 -2.95 -11.69
N SER A 27 10.56 -3.98 -10.95
CA SER A 27 10.08 -5.25 -11.49
C SER A 27 8.61 -5.22 -11.93
N GLN A 28 7.85 -4.19 -11.52
CA GLN A 28 6.45 -4.08 -11.88
C GLN A 28 6.27 -3.39 -13.24
N PRO A 29 5.24 -3.77 -14.04
CA PRO A 29 4.93 -3.07 -15.27
C PRO A 29 4.67 -1.58 -15.02
N PRO A 30 5.26 -0.66 -15.83
CA PRO A 30 5.07 0.77 -15.63
C PRO A 30 3.61 1.22 -15.65
N GLU A 31 2.78 0.61 -16.49
CA GLU A 31 1.35 0.92 -16.59
C GLU A 31 0.59 0.61 -15.30
N TYR A 32 1.11 -0.28 -14.49
CA TYR A 32 0.55 -0.67 -13.20
C TYR A 32 1.18 0.13 -12.06
N ALA A 33 2.50 0.21 -12.01
CA ALA A 33 3.24 0.87 -10.94
C ALA A 33 3.00 2.39 -10.91
N LYS A 34 2.67 3.02 -12.04
CA LYS A 34 2.41 4.46 -12.13
C LYS A 34 1.30 4.96 -11.21
N PHE A 35 0.39 4.10 -10.78
CA PHE A 35 -0.70 4.46 -9.88
C PHE A 35 -0.32 4.39 -8.40
N PHE A 36 0.89 3.95 -8.08
CA PHE A 36 1.39 3.88 -6.71
C PHE A 36 2.35 5.05 -6.46
N TYR A 37 1.89 6.03 -5.68
CA TYR A 37 2.58 7.31 -5.52
C TYR A 37 3.53 7.38 -4.32
N ALA A 38 3.56 6.35 -3.47
CA ALA A 38 4.38 6.38 -2.25
C ALA A 38 5.88 6.41 -2.55
N PHE A 39 6.30 5.57 -3.51
CA PHE A 39 7.69 5.42 -3.88
C PHE A 39 7.87 5.52 -5.39
N GLY A 40 9.00 6.12 -5.82
CA GLY A 40 9.57 5.84 -7.12
C GLY A 40 10.47 4.61 -7.06
N SER A 41 11.46 4.56 -7.94
CA SER A 41 12.44 3.46 -8.00
C SER A 41 13.83 3.85 -7.47
N ASP A 42 14.03 5.09 -7.05
CA ASP A 42 15.30 5.56 -6.51
C ASP A 42 15.48 5.07 -5.07
N GLU A 43 16.48 4.22 -4.87
CA GLU A 43 16.80 3.62 -3.58
C GLU A 43 17.07 4.66 -2.48
N ALA A 44 17.82 5.72 -2.80
CA ALA A 44 18.15 6.77 -1.82
C ALA A 44 16.90 7.54 -1.38
N ALA A 45 16.01 7.88 -2.33
CA ALA A 45 14.75 8.54 -2.04
C ALA A 45 13.82 7.64 -1.19
N ILE A 46 13.77 6.35 -1.47
CA ILE A 46 13.02 5.37 -0.68
C ILE A 46 13.55 5.31 0.75
N ALA A 47 14.87 5.23 0.91
CA ALA A 47 15.50 5.20 2.23
C ALA A 47 15.16 6.46 3.05
N GLU A 48 15.16 7.63 2.42
CA GLU A 48 14.75 8.88 3.06
C GLU A 48 13.30 8.85 3.56
N ILE A 49 12.38 8.42 2.71
CA ILE A 49 10.95 8.31 3.06
C ILE A 49 10.77 7.38 4.26
N LEU A 50 11.39 6.20 4.22
CA LEU A 50 11.26 5.22 5.29
C LEU A 50 11.91 5.68 6.59
N SER A 51 13.04 6.39 6.52
CA SER A 51 13.72 6.96 7.69
C SER A 51 12.94 8.09 8.35
N ALA A 52 12.23 8.88 7.55
CA ALA A 52 11.44 10.02 8.04
C ALA A 52 10.08 9.61 8.62
N CYS A 53 9.61 8.40 8.33
CA CYS A 53 8.32 7.90 8.78
C CYS A 53 8.27 7.77 10.30
N ARG A 54 7.21 8.31 10.93
CA ARG A 54 6.98 8.25 12.37
C ARG A 54 5.66 7.55 12.71
N ALA A 55 4.53 8.17 12.36
CA ALA A 55 3.20 7.65 12.59
C ALA A 55 2.59 6.98 11.36
N ASP A 56 2.98 7.40 10.17
CA ASP A 56 2.58 6.76 8.93
C ASP A 56 3.06 5.31 8.86
N VAL A 57 2.35 4.49 8.10
CA VAL A 57 2.66 3.07 7.97
C VAL A 57 3.13 2.78 6.54
N TYR A 58 4.28 2.17 6.43
CA TYR A 58 4.78 1.54 5.21
C TYR A 58 5.13 0.10 5.55
N SER A 59 4.38 -0.85 5.05
CA SER A 59 4.55 -2.27 5.37
C SER A 59 4.78 -3.09 4.11
N GLY A 60 5.65 -4.09 4.24
CA GLY A 60 5.89 -5.08 3.21
C GLY A 60 5.19 -6.39 3.52
N VAL A 61 4.77 -7.06 2.46
CA VAL A 61 4.28 -8.43 2.50
C VAL A 61 5.36 -9.31 1.89
N PHE A 62 5.82 -10.29 2.65
CA PHE A 62 6.91 -11.19 2.26
C PHE A 62 6.39 -12.62 2.18
N TRP A 63 6.57 -13.25 1.04
CA TRP A 63 6.33 -14.67 0.83
C TRP A 63 7.65 -15.38 0.62
N GLN A 64 7.99 -16.32 1.51
CA GLN A 64 9.27 -17.03 1.45
C GLN A 64 10.47 -16.06 1.32
N GLU A 65 10.49 -15.01 2.15
CA GLU A 65 11.50 -13.95 2.19
C GLU A 65 11.52 -12.98 1.00
N ASN A 66 10.68 -13.21 -0.02
CA ASN A 66 10.57 -12.30 -1.16
C ASN A 66 9.48 -11.25 -0.91
N LEU A 67 9.80 -9.99 -1.19
CA LEU A 67 8.82 -8.90 -1.14
C LEU A 67 7.82 -9.07 -2.30
N VAL A 68 6.56 -9.30 -1.98
CA VAL A 68 5.49 -9.55 -2.95
C VAL A 68 4.39 -8.48 -2.92
N GLY A 69 4.45 -7.58 -1.97
CA GLY A 69 3.50 -6.47 -1.89
C GLY A 69 3.95 -5.41 -0.91
N ILE A 70 3.44 -4.21 -1.11
CA ILE A 70 3.64 -3.06 -0.22
C ILE A 70 2.28 -2.43 0.00
N PHE A 71 1.97 -2.08 1.25
CA PHE A 71 0.84 -1.21 1.53
C PHE A 71 1.24 -0.10 2.49
N MET A 72 0.45 0.96 2.48
CA MET A 72 0.70 2.14 3.27
C MET A 72 -0.57 2.72 3.88
N LEU A 73 -0.40 3.41 4.98
CA LEU A 73 -1.36 4.32 5.58
C LEU A 73 -0.64 5.63 5.81
N ARG A 74 -0.96 6.64 5.03
CA ARG A 74 -0.30 7.95 5.07
C ARG A 74 -1.26 9.06 5.48
N GLY A 75 -0.69 10.09 6.08
CA GLY A 75 -1.40 11.29 6.47
C GLY A 75 -1.28 11.61 7.95
N TRP A 76 -1.01 10.65 8.79
CA TRP A 76 -0.83 10.88 10.22
C TRP A 76 0.39 11.76 10.52
N ASP A 77 1.49 11.56 9.81
CA ASP A 77 2.70 12.40 9.94
C ASP A 77 2.44 13.85 9.51
N ALA A 78 1.47 14.08 8.63
CA ALA A 78 1.04 15.41 8.21
C ALA A 78 -0.08 16.00 9.10
N GLY A 79 -0.51 15.29 10.15
CA GLY A 79 -1.52 15.73 11.10
C GLY A 79 -2.97 15.44 10.71
N PHE A 80 -3.21 14.64 9.66
CA PHE A 80 -4.55 14.22 9.28
C PHE A 80 -5.06 13.10 10.21
N GLU A 81 -6.35 13.11 10.51
CA GLU A 81 -7.00 12.06 11.31
C GLU A 81 -7.33 10.82 10.48
N ILE A 82 -7.68 11.01 9.21
CA ILE A 82 -8.06 9.95 8.29
C ILE A 82 -6.85 9.58 7.44
N PRO A 83 -6.30 8.37 7.62
CA PRO A 83 -5.17 7.95 6.80
C PRO A 83 -5.61 7.55 5.39
N SER A 84 -4.72 7.74 4.43
CA SER A 84 -4.89 7.30 3.05
C SER A 84 -4.21 5.95 2.85
N PHE A 85 -5.00 4.95 2.46
CA PHE A 85 -4.53 3.60 2.13
C PHE A 85 -4.06 3.55 0.68
N GLY A 86 -2.89 2.98 0.48
CA GLY A 86 -2.36 2.65 -0.84
C GLY A 86 -1.74 1.25 -0.82
N VAL A 87 -1.77 0.57 -1.95
CA VAL A 87 -1.26 -0.80 -2.06
C VAL A 87 -0.74 -1.08 -3.46
N LEU A 88 0.33 -1.85 -3.53
CA LEU A 88 0.88 -2.41 -4.76
C LEU A 88 1.23 -3.87 -4.50
N ILE A 89 0.59 -4.77 -5.24
CA ILE A 89 0.87 -6.21 -5.17
C ILE A 89 1.64 -6.60 -6.42
N ASP A 90 2.65 -7.47 -6.27
CA ASP A 90 3.40 -8.00 -7.40
C ASP A 90 2.42 -8.56 -8.45
N GLU A 91 2.67 -8.24 -9.70
CA GLU A 91 1.83 -8.65 -10.83
C GLU A 91 1.52 -10.15 -10.84
N LYS A 92 2.48 -10.97 -10.43
CA LYS A 92 2.33 -12.44 -10.36
C LYS A 92 1.25 -12.89 -9.36
N TYR A 93 0.94 -12.06 -8.39
CA TYR A 93 0.01 -12.37 -7.31
C TYR A 93 -1.26 -11.54 -7.35
N ARG A 94 -1.48 -10.78 -8.45
CA ARG A 94 -2.72 -9.99 -8.63
C ARG A 94 -3.95 -10.88 -8.73
N GLY A 95 -5.10 -10.31 -8.33
CA GLY A 95 -6.39 -11.00 -8.36
C GLY A 95 -6.56 -12.03 -7.27
N GLY A 96 -5.56 -12.18 -6.39
CA GLY A 96 -5.57 -13.13 -5.29
C GLY A 96 -5.93 -12.50 -3.95
N ALA A 97 -5.64 -13.23 -2.87
CA ALA A 97 -5.99 -12.85 -1.51
C ALA A 97 -5.14 -11.69 -0.93
N PHE A 98 -4.03 -11.34 -1.55
CA PHE A 98 -3.10 -10.33 -1.00
C PHE A 98 -3.73 -8.94 -0.88
N MET A 99 -4.57 -8.53 -1.84
CA MET A 99 -5.28 -7.25 -1.75
C MET A 99 -6.19 -7.23 -0.52
N ARG A 100 -6.97 -8.28 -0.31
CA ARG A 100 -7.86 -8.39 0.86
C ARG A 100 -7.05 -8.45 2.16
N LEU A 101 -5.97 -9.22 2.17
CA LEU A 101 -5.10 -9.35 3.34
C LEU A 101 -4.51 -7.99 3.76
N THR A 102 -3.98 -7.22 2.80
CA THR A 102 -3.39 -5.91 3.08
C THR A 102 -4.43 -4.92 3.56
N LEU A 103 -5.60 -4.89 2.95
CA LEU A 103 -6.69 -4.01 3.38
C LEU A 103 -7.19 -4.39 4.77
N ASP A 104 -7.40 -5.67 5.07
CA ASP A 104 -7.85 -6.12 6.39
C ASP A 104 -6.81 -5.81 7.47
N THR A 105 -5.52 -5.96 7.16
CA THR A 105 -4.44 -5.56 8.06
C THR A 105 -4.45 -4.04 8.30
N ALA A 106 -4.58 -3.25 7.24
CA ALA A 106 -4.66 -1.79 7.34
C ALA A 106 -5.86 -1.34 8.19
N LYS A 107 -7.02 -1.96 8.00
CA LYS A 107 -8.23 -1.71 8.82
C LYS A 107 -7.97 -1.98 10.29
N LEU A 108 -7.29 -3.08 10.60
CA LEU A 108 -6.96 -3.43 11.98
C LEU A 108 -6.00 -2.40 12.59
N ILE A 109 -4.97 -1.99 11.86
CA ILE A 109 -4.04 -0.94 12.30
C ILE A 109 -4.81 0.36 12.58
N CYS A 110 -5.70 0.76 11.68
CA CYS A 110 -6.54 1.96 11.87
C CYS A 110 -7.38 1.88 13.15
N ARG A 111 -8.04 0.75 13.37
CA ARG A 111 -8.86 0.54 14.59
C ARG A 111 -8.02 0.63 15.86
N LEU A 112 -6.87 -0.03 15.86
CA LEU A 112 -5.94 0.01 17.00
C LEU A 112 -5.36 1.41 17.25
N SER A 113 -5.26 2.22 16.19
CA SER A 113 -4.79 3.61 16.24
C SER A 113 -5.90 4.62 16.59
N GLY A 114 -7.14 4.17 16.72
CA GLY A 114 -8.30 5.03 17.03
C GLY A 114 -8.90 5.73 15.81
N ALA A 115 -8.47 5.43 14.61
CA ALA A 115 -9.07 5.97 13.39
C ALA A 115 -10.46 5.36 13.16
N LYS A 116 -11.44 6.19 12.78
CA LYS A 116 -12.82 5.76 12.57
C LYS A 116 -13.12 5.41 11.11
N ARG A 117 -12.26 5.83 10.21
CA ARG A 117 -12.33 5.52 8.77
C ARG A 117 -10.96 5.62 8.13
N LEU A 118 -10.83 5.00 6.98
CA LEU A 118 -9.69 5.19 6.08
C LEU A 118 -10.16 5.72 4.73
N MET A 119 -9.25 6.33 4.00
CA MET A 119 -9.49 6.88 2.68
C MET A 119 -8.59 6.15 1.67
N ALA A 120 -9.05 6.05 0.43
CA ALA A 120 -8.22 5.65 -0.70
C ALA A 120 -8.50 6.57 -1.88
N LYS A 121 -7.45 6.97 -2.58
CA LYS A 121 -7.54 7.73 -3.83
C LYS A 121 -7.13 6.81 -4.97
N ILE A 122 -8.04 6.57 -5.89
CA ILE A 122 -7.82 5.61 -6.98
C ILE A 122 -8.08 6.31 -8.30
N HIS A 123 -7.09 6.27 -9.21
CA HIS A 123 -7.27 6.81 -10.55
C HIS A 123 -8.32 6.01 -11.31
N PRO A 124 -9.21 6.65 -12.10
CA PRO A 124 -10.26 5.92 -12.85
C PRO A 124 -9.71 4.85 -13.80
N ASP A 125 -8.53 5.07 -14.36
CA ASP A 125 -7.87 4.11 -15.26
C ASP A 125 -7.19 2.95 -14.52
N ASN A 126 -7.07 3.03 -13.19
CA ASN A 126 -6.55 1.94 -12.39
C ASN A 126 -7.64 0.87 -12.25
N VAL A 127 -7.31 -0.37 -12.64
CA VAL A 127 -8.23 -1.51 -12.55
C VAL A 127 -8.75 -1.75 -11.12
N SER A 128 -8.01 -1.33 -10.10
CA SER A 128 -8.44 -1.42 -8.70
C SER A 128 -9.72 -0.63 -8.41
N SER A 129 -10.04 0.40 -9.20
CA SER A 129 -11.27 1.18 -9.05
C SER A 129 -12.53 0.33 -9.24
N ARG A 130 -12.44 -0.71 -10.07
CA ARG A 130 -13.58 -1.59 -10.38
C ARG A 130 -13.96 -2.49 -9.20
N GLY A 131 -12.99 -2.81 -8.33
CA GLY A 131 -13.19 -3.67 -7.17
C GLY A 131 -13.44 -2.93 -5.87
N ALA A 132 -13.35 -1.61 -5.86
CA ALA A 132 -13.39 -0.81 -4.63
C ALA A 132 -14.68 -1.02 -3.82
N SER A 133 -15.84 -1.02 -4.47
CA SER A 133 -17.12 -1.22 -3.81
C SER A 133 -17.27 -2.62 -3.19
N ARG A 134 -16.69 -3.64 -3.82
CA ARG A 134 -16.68 -5.02 -3.29
C ARG A 134 -15.86 -5.15 -2.02
N LEU A 135 -14.90 -4.25 -1.81
CA LEU A 135 -14.07 -4.19 -0.62
C LEU A 135 -14.69 -3.32 0.49
N GLY A 136 -15.87 -2.75 0.25
CA GLY A 136 -16.57 -1.89 1.19
C GLY A 136 -16.21 -0.42 1.07
N LEU A 137 -15.39 -0.03 0.11
CA LEU A 137 -15.06 1.37 -0.17
C LEU A 137 -16.23 2.07 -0.86
N ARG A 138 -16.58 3.25 -0.38
CA ARG A 138 -17.65 4.06 -0.94
C ARG A 138 -17.09 5.35 -1.52
N GLN A 139 -17.45 5.67 -2.76
CA GLN A 139 -17.05 6.92 -3.39
C GLN A 139 -17.66 8.11 -2.64
N THR A 140 -16.82 9.07 -2.28
CA THR A 140 -17.21 10.28 -1.54
C THR A 140 -16.87 11.57 -2.28
N GLY A 141 -16.05 11.50 -3.32
CA GLY A 141 -15.66 12.67 -4.09
C GLY A 141 -14.67 12.37 -5.20
N VAL A 142 -14.21 13.43 -5.82
CA VAL A 142 -13.16 13.40 -6.85
C VAL A 142 -12.15 14.50 -6.52
N GLU A 143 -10.87 14.17 -6.61
CA GLU A 143 -9.79 15.15 -6.45
C GLU A 143 -9.60 15.89 -7.77
N GLU A 144 -9.91 17.19 -7.79
CA GLU A 144 -9.91 17.99 -9.03
C GLU A 144 -8.52 18.07 -9.67
N SER A 145 -7.46 18.16 -8.88
CA SER A 145 -6.09 18.31 -9.39
C SER A 145 -5.54 17.10 -10.14
N THR A 146 -6.05 15.90 -9.83
CA THR A 146 -5.55 14.62 -10.38
C THR A 146 -6.59 13.83 -11.13
N GLY A 147 -7.89 14.07 -10.89
CA GLY A 147 -8.98 13.25 -11.36
C GLY A 147 -9.15 11.95 -10.58
N ASN A 148 -8.38 11.74 -9.52
CA ASN A 148 -8.51 10.55 -8.68
C ASN A 148 -9.87 10.54 -7.98
N ILE A 149 -10.48 9.36 -7.94
CA ILE A 149 -11.71 9.12 -7.19
C ILE A 149 -11.36 8.92 -5.72
N ILE A 150 -12.05 9.64 -4.84
CA ILE A 150 -11.87 9.53 -3.40
C ILE A 150 -12.90 8.54 -2.86
N TYR A 151 -12.40 7.53 -2.14
CA TYR A 151 -13.20 6.53 -1.45
C TYR A 151 -12.98 6.64 0.05
N HIS A 152 -14.01 6.34 0.83
CA HIS A 152 -13.90 6.14 2.27
C HIS A 152 -14.42 4.77 2.66
N LEU A 153 -13.84 4.23 3.74
CA LEU A 153 -14.28 3.00 4.38
C LEU A 153 -14.47 3.29 5.87
N GLU A 154 -15.68 3.08 6.36
CA GLU A 154 -15.98 3.16 7.79
C GLU A 154 -15.42 1.92 8.52
N LEU A 155 -14.85 2.13 9.68
CA LEU A 155 -14.17 1.08 10.46
C LEU A 155 -14.99 0.59 11.65
#